data_dbaf6e1ed618aff526982805ba604724
#
_entry.id   dbaf6e1ed618aff526982805ba604724
#
_cell.length_a   1.000
_cell.length_b   1.000
_cell.length_c   1.000
_cell.angle_alpha   90.00
_cell.angle_beta   90.00
_cell.angle_gamma   90.00
#
_symmetry.space_group_name_H-M   'P 1'
#
loop_
_entity.id
_entity.type
_entity.pdbx_description
1 polymer ?
#
loop_
_entity_poly.entity_id
_entity_poly.type
_entity_poly.pdbx_seq_one_letter_code
_entity_poly.pdbx_strand_id
1 'polypeptide(L)'
;MTVMEILAMAGGPSAKADLAQVRLYRGERVEDALRLSVADDRLAFEGDIKQNPELAPGDILYIPSGRIRVQVAGHVIRTGEFELRRGATILDAVSGAGGLAPSGDGARVVITRRGEGVGRVVEADVEALLSGRRPQSEAAALEDGDVVFVPEALRKIVIMGGVARPGLYDYKQGMKLIDGLAMAGGPMAAARLDKIMLYTGEQAMQIA
;
A
#
# COMPACT_ATOMS: atom_id res chain seq x y z
N MET A 1 -28.27 -30.50 10.76
CA MET A 1 -27.72 -29.31 11.44
C MET A 1 -27.03 -28.46 10.41
N THR A 2 -27.37 -27.19 10.35
CA THR A 2 -26.85 -26.28 9.31
C THR A 2 -25.60 -25.53 9.76
N VAL A 3 -24.92 -24.86 8.82
CA VAL A 3 -23.75 -24.00 9.11
C VAL A 3 -24.11 -22.90 10.11
N MET A 4 -25.27 -22.28 9.96
CA MET A 4 -25.73 -21.21 10.85
C MET A 4 -26.02 -21.72 12.27
N GLU A 5 -26.61 -22.90 12.41
CA GLU A 5 -26.89 -23.50 13.71
C GLU A 5 -25.59 -23.82 14.47
N ILE A 6 -24.57 -24.37 13.76
CA ILE A 6 -23.26 -24.64 14.37
C ILE A 6 -22.55 -23.34 14.78
N LEU A 7 -22.60 -22.30 13.93
CA LEU A 7 -22.04 -21.01 14.28
C LEU A 7 -22.69 -20.42 15.52
N ALA A 8 -24.02 -20.49 15.63
CA ALA A 8 -24.74 -20.04 16.81
C ALA A 8 -24.35 -20.84 18.06
N MET A 9 -24.24 -22.18 17.96
CA MET A 9 -23.81 -23.06 19.06
C MET A 9 -22.36 -22.80 19.50
N ALA A 10 -21.48 -22.40 18.55
CA ALA A 10 -20.09 -22.05 18.86
C ALA A 10 -19.93 -20.64 19.48
N GLY A 11 -21.04 -19.93 19.77
CA GLY A 11 -20.99 -18.57 20.32
C GLY A 11 -20.94 -17.47 19.28
N GLY A 12 -21.19 -17.80 18.02
CA GLY A 12 -21.15 -16.88 16.88
C GLY A 12 -19.75 -16.65 16.31
N PRO A 13 -19.67 -15.97 15.16
CA PRO A 13 -18.40 -15.63 14.55
C PRO A 13 -17.69 -14.54 15.36
N SER A 14 -16.35 -14.59 15.38
CA SER A 14 -15.58 -13.53 16.00
C SER A 14 -15.72 -12.21 15.21
N ALA A 15 -15.47 -11.07 15.86
CA ALA A 15 -15.49 -9.74 15.22
C ALA A 15 -14.46 -9.60 14.08
N LYS A 16 -13.51 -10.54 14.00
CA LYS A 16 -12.46 -10.58 12.96
C LYS A 16 -12.73 -11.63 11.88
N ALA A 17 -13.84 -12.37 11.94
CA ALA A 17 -14.17 -13.42 10.98
C ALA A 17 -14.51 -12.84 9.60
N ASP A 18 -14.06 -13.52 8.55
CA ASP A 18 -14.47 -13.23 7.18
C ASP A 18 -15.60 -14.18 6.77
N LEU A 19 -16.83 -13.73 7.01
CA LEU A 19 -18.02 -14.51 6.71
C LEU A 19 -18.33 -14.62 5.20
N ALA A 20 -17.67 -13.82 4.38
CA ALA A 20 -17.77 -13.93 2.92
C ALA A 20 -16.87 -15.03 2.33
N GLN A 21 -15.94 -15.57 3.12
CA GLN A 21 -14.95 -16.55 2.68
C GLN A 21 -14.95 -17.85 3.50
N VAL A 22 -16.10 -18.19 4.06
CA VAL A 22 -16.27 -19.45 4.82
C VAL A 22 -16.06 -20.65 3.87
N ARG A 23 -15.36 -21.67 4.35
CA ARG A 23 -15.08 -22.90 3.57
C ARG A 23 -15.59 -24.11 4.34
N LEU A 24 -16.36 -24.94 3.66
CA LEU A 24 -16.80 -26.22 4.15
C LEU A 24 -16.01 -27.33 3.42
N TYR A 25 -15.23 -28.08 4.17
CA TYR A 25 -14.51 -29.25 3.67
C TYR A 25 -15.34 -30.48 4.00
N ARG A 26 -15.61 -31.30 2.98
CA ARG A 26 -16.40 -32.53 3.09
C ARG A 26 -15.54 -33.70 2.64
N GLY A 27 -15.21 -34.60 3.58
CA GLY A 27 -14.30 -35.73 3.36
C GLY A 27 -12.81 -35.33 3.41
N GLU A 28 -11.92 -36.23 2.95
CA GLU A 28 -10.46 -36.10 3.09
C GLU A 28 -9.78 -35.17 2.09
N ARG A 29 -10.50 -34.66 1.07
CA ARG A 29 -9.90 -33.84 0.01
C ARG A 29 -10.07 -32.36 0.25
N VAL A 30 -8.95 -31.70 0.52
CA VAL A 30 -8.90 -30.25 0.73
C VAL A 30 -9.25 -29.44 -0.54
N GLU A 31 -9.11 -30.07 -1.71
CA GLU A 31 -9.35 -29.42 -3.01
C GLU A 31 -10.84 -29.19 -3.32
N ASP A 32 -11.74 -29.95 -2.71
CA ASP A 32 -13.19 -29.91 -2.93
C ASP A 32 -13.93 -29.00 -1.93
N ALA A 33 -13.26 -27.99 -1.38
CA ALA A 33 -13.87 -27.09 -0.41
C ALA A 33 -15.01 -26.27 -1.02
N LEU A 34 -16.22 -26.44 -0.49
CA LEU A 34 -17.36 -25.61 -0.83
C LEU A 34 -17.16 -24.22 -0.22
N ARG A 35 -17.12 -23.18 -1.05
CA ARG A 35 -17.06 -21.79 -0.59
C ARG A 35 -18.46 -21.29 -0.28
N LEU A 36 -18.63 -20.75 0.91
CA LEU A 36 -19.89 -20.23 1.41
C LEU A 36 -19.71 -18.75 1.74
N SER A 37 -20.70 -17.93 1.39
CA SER A 37 -20.78 -16.55 1.87
C SER A 37 -21.88 -16.48 2.93
N VAL A 38 -21.51 -16.34 4.18
CA VAL A 38 -22.43 -16.23 5.32
C VAL A 38 -22.64 -14.78 5.76
N ALA A 39 -22.05 -13.83 5.00
CA ALA A 39 -22.09 -12.41 5.34
C ALA A 39 -23.35 -11.68 4.86
N ASP A 40 -24.23 -12.34 4.11
CA ASP A 40 -25.42 -11.70 3.57
C ASP A 40 -26.59 -11.83 4.56
N ASP A 41 -27.19 -10.70 4.95
CA ASP A 41 -28.38 -10.66 5.80
C ASP A 41 -29.56 -11.47 5.22
N ARG A 42 -29.53 -11.75 3.93
CA ARG A 42 -30.51 -12.63 3.24
C ARG A 42 -30.47 -14.06 3.71
N LEU A 43 -29.31 -14.57 4.17
CA LEU A 43 -29.18 -15.91 4.74
C LEU A 43 -29.99 -16.08 6.01
N ALA A 44 -30.09 -15.04 6.82
CA ALA A 44 -30.85 -15.05 8.06
C ALA A 44 -32.38 -14.95 7.81
N PHE A 45 -32.83 -14.35 6.69
CA PHE A 45 -34.22 -14.03 6.42
C PHE A 45 -34.86 -14.80 5.24
N GLU A 46 -34.10 -15.14 4.21
CA GLU A 46 -34.65 -15.76 2.98
C GLU A 46 -34.29 -17.25 2.82
N GLY A 47 -33.45 -17.82 3.70
CA GLY A 47 -33.17 -19.27 3.75
C GLY A 47 -32.60 -19.81 2.46
N ASP A 48 -31.60 -19.15 1.85
CA ASP A 48 -30.94 -19.71 0.67
C ASP A 48 -30.16 -20.99 1.07
N ILE A 49 -30.81 -22.13 0.83
CA ILE A 49 -30.34 -23.47 1.20
C ILE A 49 -28.96 -23.77 0.59
N LYS A 50 -28.61 -23.14 -0.52
CA LYS A 50 -27.32 -23.33 -1.20
C LYS A 50 -26.16 -22.72 -0.40
N GLN A 51 -26.41 -21.69 0.37
CA GLN A 51 -25.41 -20.99 1.18
C GLN A 51 -25.42 -21.42 2.65
N ASN A 52 -26.45 -22.15 3.09
CA ASN A 52 -26.57 -22.71 4.43
C ASN A 52 -26.79 -24.24 4.38
N PRO A 53 -25.81 -24.99 3.84
CA PRO A 53 -25.94 -26.45 3.68
C PRO A 53 -26.02 -27.16 5.01
N GLU A 54 -26.67 -28.34 4.99
CA GLU A 54 -26.62 -29.26 6.12
C GLU A 54 -25.23 -29.85 6.26
N LEU A 55 -24.78 -29.95 7.49
CA LEU A 55 -23.49 -30.55 7.85
C LEU A 55 -23.64 -32.02 8.16
N ALA A 56 -22.66 -32.80 7.70
CA ALA A 56 -22.51 -34.21 7.96
C ALA A 56 -21.40 -34.49 9.01
N PRO A 57 -21.43 -35.64 9.68
CA PRO A 57 -20.34 -36.04 10.53
C PRO A 57 -19.01 -36.10 9.75
N GLY A 58 -17.97 -35.48 10.29
CA GLY A 58 -16.65 -35.36 9.63
C GLY A 58 -16.45 -34.12 8.75
N ASP A 59 -17.48 -33.29 8.58
CA ASP A 59 -17.31 -32.00 7.89
C ASP A 59 -16.46 -31.04 8.74
N ILE A 60 -15.60 -30.26 8.05
CA ILE A 60 -14.77 -29.22 8.69
C ILE A 60 -15.24 -27.86 8.17
N LEU A 61 -15.74 -27.02 9.06
CA LEU A 61 -16.10 -25.64 8.76
C LEU A 61 -14.92 -24.72 9.12
N TYR A 62 -14.30 -24.12 8.12
CA TYR A 62 -13.21 -23.16 8.28
C TYR A 62 -13.68 -21.74 8.03
N ILE A 63 -13.50 -20.86 9.01
CA ILE A 63 -13.85 -19.45 8.94
C ILE A 63 -12.54 -18.67 9.00
N PRO A 64 -12.09 -18.09 7.87
CA PRO A 64 -10.84 -17.35 7.85
C PRO A 64 -10.95 -16.04 8.64
N SER A 65 -9.80 -15.49 9.03
CA SER A 65 -9.74 -14.12 9.52
C SER A 65 -9.98 -13.14 8.38
N GLY A 66 -10.86 -12.17 8.57
CA GLY A 66 -11.09 -11.04 7.68
C GLY A 66 -10.04 -9.93 7.85
N ARG A 67 -9.00 -10.17 8.65
CA ARG A 67 -7.91 -9.24 8.88
C ARG A 67 -6.61 -9.83 8.39
N ILE A 68 -5.76 -8.94 7.89
CA ILE A 68 -4.38 -9.20 7.51
C ILE A 68 -3.47 -8.29 8.34
N ARG A 69 -2.26 -8.75 8.62
CA ARG A 69 -1.21 -7.95 9.25
C ARG A 69 -0.15 -7.64 8.23
N VAL A 70 0.16 -6.37 8.09
CA VAL A 70 1.20 -5.89 7.18
C VAL A 70 2.18 -5.03 7.95
N GLN A 71 3.44 -5.13 7.61
CA GLN A 71 4.47 -4.28 8.19
C GLN A 71 4.73 -3.10 7.25
N VAL A 72 4.63 -1.87 7.76
CA VAL A 72 4.97 -0.66 7.00
C VAL A 72 6.26 -0.07 7.56
N ALA A 73 7.24 0.14 6.68
CA ALA A 73 8.57 0.61 7.04
C ALA A 73 9.08 1.68 6.07
N GLY A 74 10.17 2.35 6.44
CA GLY A 74 10.79 3.40 5.64
C GLY A 74 10.20 4.78 5.90
N HIS A 75 10.08 5.60 4.85
CA HIS A 75 9.72 7.02 4.94
C HIS A 75 8.21 7.25 4.90
N VAL A 76 7.51 6.79 5.95
CA VAL A 76 6.10 7.08 6.28
C VAL A 76 6.03 7.81 7.61
N ILE A 77 4.87 8.40 7.93
CA ILE A 77 4.69 9.14 9.19
C ILE A 77 4.80 8.21 10.41
N ARG A 78 4.24 7.00 10.33
CA ARG A 78 4.30 5.98 11.40
C ARG A 78 4.69 4.64 10.81
N THR A 79 5.82 4.11 11.25
CA THR A 79 6.25 2.75 10.92
C THR A 79 5.71 1.74 11.93
N GLY A 80 5.55 0.48 11.53
CA GLY A 80 5.12 -0.60 12.42
C GLY A 80 4.25 -1.63 11.73
N GLU A 81 3.65 -2.50 12.56
CA GLU A 81 2.68 -3.49 12.10
C GLU A 81 1.26 -2.88 12.15
N PHE A 82 0.52 -3.06 11.06
CA PHE A 82 -0.85 -2.58 10.91
C PHE A 82 -1.78 -3.75 10.64
N GLU A 83 -2.90 -3.80 11.36
CA GLU A 83 -3.98 -4.74 11.13
C GLU A 83 -5.00 -4.11 10.17
N LEU A 84 -5.07 -4.64 8.95
CA LEU A 84 -5.96 -4.16 7.89
C LEU A 84 -7.06 -5.19 7.59
N ARG A 85 -8.10 -4.78 6.88
CA ARG A 85 -9.11 -5.71 6.36
C ARG A 85 -8.51 -6.55 5.23
N ARG A 86 -8.96 -7.79 5.09
CA ARG A 86 -8.63 -8.60 3.91
C ARG A 86 -9.15 -7.89 2.65
N GLY A 87 -8.31 -7.83 1.61
CA GLY A 87 -8.56 -7.05 0.40
C GLY A 87 -8.15 -5.59 0.49
N ALA A 88 -7.56 -5.15 1.61
CA ALA A 88 -6.93 -3.84 1.71
C ALA A 88 -5.79 -3.71 0.69
N THR A 89 -5.59 -2.50 0.24
CA THR A 89 -4.58 -2.15 -0.75
C THR A 89 -3.38 -1.44 -0.11
N ILE A 90 -2.35 -1.19 -0.91
CA ILE A 90 -1.21 -0.37 -0.49
C ILE A 90 -1.63 1.03 -0.02
N LEU A 91 -2.71 1.59 -0.60
CA LEU A 91 -3.24 2.89 -0.18
C LEU A 91 -3.76 2.86 1.25
N ASP A 92 -4.45 1.76 1.62
CA ASP A 92 -4.95 1.57 2.99
C ASP A 92 -3.80 1.47 3.99
N ALA A 93 -2.72 0.75 3.64
CA ALA A 93 -1.55 0.62 4.49
C ALA A 93 -0.83 1.96 4.69
N VAL A 94 -0.58 2.69 3.60
CA VAL A 94 0.07 4.01 3.67
C VAL A 94 -0.80 5.00 4.42
N SER A 95 -2.12 5.01 4.19
CA SER A 95 -3.07 5.86 4.93
C SER A 95 -3.11 5.52 6.42
N GLY A 96 -3.14 4.21 6.75
CA GLY A 96 -3.04 3.73 8.13
C GLY A 96 -1.76 4.16 8.82
N ALA A 97 -0.65 4.24 8.08
CA ALA A 97 0.64 4.76 8.56
C ALA A 97 0.68 6.30 8.68
N GLY A 98 -0.44 6.99 8.39
CA GLY A 98 -0.52 8.46 8.45
C GLY A 98 -0.06 9.17 7.17
N GLY A 99 0.20 8.42 6.11
CA GLY A 99 0.69 8.92 4.83
C GLY A 99 2.21 8.82 4.65
N LEU A 100 2.67 9.29 3.50
CA LEU A 100 4.09 9.37 3.19
C LEU A 100 4.76 10.48 3.99
N ALA A 101 5.97 10.23 4.47
CA ALA A 101 6.80 11.30 5.04
C ALA A 101 7.25 12.26 3.93
N PRO A 102 7.62 13.53 4.25
CA PRO A 102 8.10 14.50 3.25
C PRO A 102 9.33 14.02 2.46
N SER A 103 10.12 13.13 3.05
CA SER A 103 11.28 12.50 2.43
C SER A 103 10.98 11.16 1.76
N GLY A 104 9.72 10.70 1.77
CA GLY A 104 9.35 9.41 1.18
C GLY A 104 9.20 9.47 -0.35
N ASP A 105 9.69 8.44 -1.02
CA ASP A 105 9.51 8.24 -2.46
C ASP A 105 8.25 7.42 -2.71
N GLY A 106 7.13 8.12 -2.87
CA GLY A 106 5.84 7.49 -3.16
C GLY A 106 5.75 6.88 -4.57
N ALA A 107 6.65 7.24 -5.48
CA ALA A 107 6.66 6.69 -6.83
C ALA A 107 7.30 5.29 -6.89
N ARG A 108 8.11 4.90 -5.89
CA ARG A 108 8.86 3.65 -5.86
C ARG A 108 8.64 2.87 -4.56
N VAL A 109 7.40 2.73 -4.15
CA VAL A 109 7.07 1.93 -2.96
C VAL A 109 7.20 0.44 -3.29
N VAL A 110 7.84 -0.30 -2.40
CA VAL A 110 8.14 -1.72 -2.58
C VAL A 110 7.29 -2.55 -1.63
N ILE A 111 6.57 -3.54 -2.17
CA ILE A 111 5.88 -4.56 -1.39
C ILE A 111 6.69 -5.85 -1.50
N THR A 112 7.15 -6.36 -0.37
CA THR A 112 7.82 -7.66 -0.29
C THR A 112 6.85 -8.67 0.31
N ARG A 113 6.53 -9.69 -0.46
CA ARG A 113 5.62 -10.77 -0.07
C ARG A 113 6.41 -12.01 0.26
N ARG A 114 6.16 -12.58 1.46
CA ARG A 114 6.71 -13.88 1.82
C ARG A 114 5.97 -14.97 1.07
N GLY A 115 6.69 -15.80 0.35
CA GLY A 115 6.17 -17.00 -0.33
C GLY A 115 7.14 -18.15 -0.18
N GLU A 116 6.73 -19.36 -0.58
CA GLU A 116 7.65 -20.50 -0.67
C GLU A 116 8.68 -20.21 -1.77
N GLY A 117 9.92 -19.89 -1.38
CA GLY A 117 11.03 -19.55 -2.28
C GLY A 117 11.50 -18.09 -2.15
N VAL A 118 12.00 -17.53 -3.25
CA VAL A 118 12.43 -16.11 -3.29
C VAL A 118 11.20 -15.21 -3.17
N GLY A 119 11.17 -14.36 -2.15
CA GLY A 119 10.07 -13.44 -1.90
C GLY A 119 9.71 -12.62 -3.15
N ARG A 120 8.42 -12.52 -3.46
CA ARG A 120 7.95 -11.72 -4.59
C ARG A 120 8.00 -10.24 -4.23
N VAL A 121 8.68 -9.46 -5.06
CA VAL A 121 8.75 -8.01 -4.94
C VAL A 121 7.79 -7.39 -5.95
N VAL A 122 6.95 -6.47 -5.49
CA VAL A 122 6.02 -5.70 -6.31
C VAL A 122 6.31 -4.23 -6.08
N GLU A 123 6.59 -3.48 -7.14
CA GLU A 123 6.72 -2.03 -7.08
C GLU A 123 5.36 -1.36 -7.31
N ALA A 124 5.08 -0.30 -6.56
CA ALA A 124 3.85 0.45 -6.66
C ALA A 124 4.12 1.97 -6.63
N ASP A 125 3.49 2.67 -7.56
CA ASP A 125 3.50 4.15 -7.60
C ASP A 125 2.30 4.70 -6.82
N VAL A 126 2.49 4.83 -5.51
CA VAL A 126 1.47 5.36 -4.59
C VAL A 126 1.20 6.85 -4.87
N GLU A 127 2.20 7.60 -5.32
CA GLU A 127 2.04 9.02 -5.66
C GLU A 127 1.12 9.21 -6.88
N ALA A 128 1.26 8.36 -7.91
CA ALA A 128 0.38 8.38 -9.06
C ALA A 128 -1.06 7.97 -8.72
N LEU A 129 -1.24 6.99 -7.81
CA LEU A 129 -2.55 6.58 -7.32
C LEU A 129 -3.23 7.70 -6.50
N LEU A 130 -2.49 8.35 -5.60
CA LEU A 130 -3.01 9.43 -4.76
C LEU A 130 -3.34 10.70 -5.56
N SER A 131 -2.53 11.01 -6.60
CA SER A 131 -2.75 12.17 -7.46
C SER A 131 -3.80 11.94 -8.56
N GLY A 132 -4.35 10.74 -8.66
CA GLY A 132 -5.32 10.37 -9.70
C GLY A 132 -4.71 10.18 -11.10
N ARG A 133 -3.38 10.17 -11.22
CA ARG A 133 -2.68 9.83 -12.48
C ARG A 133 -2.84 8.36 -12.86
N ARG A 134 -3.09 7.50 -11.87
CA ARG A 134 -3.51 6.11 -12.04
C ARG A 134 -4.82 5.85 -11.32
N PRO A 135 -5.69 4.98 -11.84
CA PRO A 135 -6.94 4.64 -11.19
C PRO A 135 -6.66 3.81 -9.91
N GLN A 136 -7.45 4.02 -8.87
CA GLN A 136 -7.30 3.30 -7.60
C GLN A 136 -7.50 1.79 -7.74
N SER A 137 -8.19 1.34 -8.80
CA SER A 137 -8.34 -0.09 -9.12
C SER A 137 -7.02 -0.80 -9.45
N GLU A 138 -5.96 -0.05 -9.78
CA GLU A 138 -4.60 -0.57 -9.99
C GLU A 138 -3.78 -0.67 -8.69
N ALA A 139 -4.34 -0.22 -7.56
CA ALA A 139 -3.66 -0.33 -6.29
C ALA A 139 -3.40 -1.79 -5.92
N ALA A 140 -2.15 -2.13 -5.63
CA ALA A 140 -1.77 -3.49 -5.27
C ALA A 140 -2.50 -3.94 -4.01
N ALA A 141 -3.21 -5.07 -4.10
CA ALA A 141 -3.82 -5.72 -2.95
C ALA A 141 -2.76 -6.35 -2.06
N LEU A 142 -2.93 -6.20 -0.75
CA LEU A 142 -2.03 -6.72 0.25
C LEU A 142 -2.48 -8.08 0.78
N GLU A 143 -1.51 -8.90 1.16
CA GLU A 143 -1.71 -10.20 1.78
C GLU A 143 -1.15 -10.21 3.21
N ASP A 144 -1.56 -11.22 4.00
CA ASP A 144 -1.07 -11.35 5.37
C ASP A 144 0.45 -11.60 5.39
N GLY A 145 1.16 -10.81 6.20
CA GLY A 145 2.62 -10.85 6.31
C GLY A 145 3.39 -10.05 5.26
N ASP A 146 2.71 -9.29 4.38
CA ASP A 146 3.38 -8.38 3.44
C ASP A 146 4.17 -7.28 4.19
N VAL A 147 5.31 -6.92 3.62
CA VAL A 147 6.12 -5.78 4.07
C VAL A 147 6.06 -4.68 3.01
N VAL A 148 5.51 -3.54 3.38
CA VAL A 148 5.46 -2.33 2.56
C VAL A 148 6.62 -1.43 2.97
N PHE A 149 7.53 -1.17 2.04
CA PHE A 149 8.69 -0.31 2.28
C PHE A 149 8.63 0.93 1.39
N VAL A 150 8.68 2.10 2.01
CA VAL A 150 8.75 3.39 1.32
C VAL A 150 10.20 3.88 1.36
N PRO A 151 10.92 3.90 0.22
CA PRO A 151 12.29 4.38 0.18
C PRO A 151 12.38 5.89 0.38
N GLU A 152 13.59 6.38 0.62
CA GLU A 152 13.87 7.80 0.64
C GLU A 152 13.86 8.36 -0.80
N ALA A 153 13.18 9.49 -0.99
CA ALA A 153 13.23 10.26 -2.22
C ALA A 153 14.56 11.00 -2.30
N LEU A 154 15.53 10.42 -3.00
CA LEU A 154 16.81 11.07 -3.28
C LEU A 154 16.61 12.18 -4.32
N ARG A 155 15.97 13.25 -3.92
CA ARG A 155 15.76 14.43 -4.77
C ARG A 155 16.96 15.36 -4.61
N LYS A 156 17.84 15.42 -5.60
CA LYS A 156 18.99 16.31 -5.61
C LYS A 156 18.93 17.25 -6.81
N ILE A 157 19.38 18.47 -6.61
CA ILE A 157 19.62 19.43 -7.67
C ILE A 157 21.11 19.67 -7.79
N VAL A 158 21.57 19.90 -9.03
CA VAL A 158 22.93 20.30 -9.32
C VAL A 158 22.92 21.80 -9.58
N ILE A 159 23.75 22.56 -8.87
CA ILE A 159 23.93 23.99 -9.11
C ILE A 159 25.36 24.17 -9.60
N MET A 160 25.49 24.74 -10.79
CA MET A 160 26.78 24.93 -11.45
C MET A 160 26.90 26.37 -11.99
N GLY A 161 28.11 26.77 -12.33
CA GLY A 161 28.39 28.06 -12.93
C GLY A 161 28.82 29.12 -11.92
N GLY A 162 28.39 30.37 -12.11
CA GLY A 162 28.82 31.54 -11.34
C GLY A 162 28.24 31.65 -9.92
N VAL A 163 28.28 30.58 -9.14
CA VAL A 163 27.85 30.54 -7.72
C VAL A 163 29.06 30.30 -6.81
N ALA A 164 28.97 30.74 -5.56
CA ALA A 164 30.08 30.63 -4.61
C ALA A 164 30.48 29.18 -4.31
N ARG A 165 29.51 28.27 -4.29
CA ARG A 165 29.74 26.84 -4.01
C ARG A 165 28.94 25.98 -5.00
N PRO A 166 29.49 25.66 -6.18
CA PRO A 166 28.85 24.74 -7.10
C PRO A 166 28.84 23.33 -6.54
N GLY A 167 27.77 22.55 -6.80
CA GLY A 167 27.67 21.19 -6.28
C GLY A 167 26.27 20.60 -6.31
N LEU A 168 26.12 19.45 -5.64
CA LEU A 168 24.86 18.75 -5.43
C LEU A 168 24.21 19.25 -4.12
N TYR A 169 22.93 19.57 -4.18
CA TYR A 169 22.14 20.04 -3.05
C TYR A 169 20.86 19.22 -2.91
N ASP A 170 20.41 19.03 -1.68
CA ASP A 170 19.15 18.34 -1.43
C ASP A 170 17.97 19.21 -1.85
N TYR A 171 17.13 18.66 -2.70
CA TYR A 171 15.90 19.32 -3.13
C TYR A 171 14.80 19.10 -2.10
N LYS A 172 14.14 20.15 -1.67
CA LYS A 172 12.90 20.11 -0.88
C LYS A 172 11.71 20.47 -1.76
N GLN A 173 10.59 19.78 -1.56
CA GLN A 173 9.37 20.08 -2.30
C GLN A 173 8.94 21.52 -2.09
N GLY A 174 8.62 22.23 -3.17
CA GLY A 174 8.29 23.67 -3.14
C GLY A 174 9.50 24.62 -3.13
N MET A 175 10.72 24.09 -3.20
CA MET A 175 11.95 24.89 -3.29
C MET A 175 11.97 25.72 -4.56
N LYS A 176 12.25 27.00 -4.41
CA LYS A 176 12.37 27.95 -5.51
C LYS A 176 13.82 28.09 -5.95
N LEU A 177 14.04 28.68 -7.13
CA LEU A 177 15.38 28.97 -7.65
C LEU A 177 16.24 29.78 -6.66
N ILE A 178 15.61 30.76 -6.01
CA ILE A 178 16.30 31.61 -5.05
C ILE A 178 16.83 30.84 -3.85
N ASP A 179 16.09 29.83 -3.40
CA ASP A 179 16.49 28.98 -2.28
C ASP A 179 17.72 28.14 -2.66
N GLY A 180 17.73 27.60 -3.88
CA GLY A 180 18.87 26.86 -4.43
C GLY A 180 20.12 27.76 -4.53
N LEU A 181 19.96 28.96 -5.08
CA LEU A 181 21.06 29.92 -5.15
C LEU A 181 21.60 30.31 -3.76
N ALA A 182 20.72 30.52 -2.79
CA ALA A 182 21.12 30.82 -1.40
C ALA A 182 21.91 29.65 -0.79
N MET A 183 21.50 28.39 -1.01
CA MET A 183 22.24 27.21 -0.56
C MET A 183 23.63 27.11 -1.19
N ALA A 184 23.76 27.52 -2.46
CA ALA A 184 25.04 27.59 -3.15
C ALA A 184 25.90 28.80 -2.75
N GLY A 185 25.48 29.56 -1.74
CA GLY A 185 26.23 30.72 -1.24
C GLY A 185 26.04 32.00 -2.05
N GLY A 186 25.01 32.02 -2.93
CA GLY A 186 24.70 33.14 -3.78
C GLY A 186 25.50 33.22 -5.08
N PRO A 187 25.13 34.14 -5.98
CA PRO A 187 25.87 34.38 -7.20
C PRO A 187 27.20 35.09 -6.94
N MET A 188 28.22 34.74 -7.71
CA MET A 188 29.50 35.46 -7.70
C MET A 188 29.34 36.80 -8.42
N ALA A 189 30.24 37.76 -8.14
CA ALA A 189 30.20 39.11 -8.75
C ALA A 189 30.22 39.11 -10.30
N ALA A 190 30.82 38.10 -10.91
CA ALA A 190 30.86 37.92 -12.36
C ALA A 190 29.69 37.11 -12.93
N ALA A 191 28.75 36.66 -12.09
CA ALA A 191 27.63 35.82 -12.53
C ALA A 191 26.64 36.66 -13.38
N ARG A 192 26.15 36.06 -14.45
CA ARG A 192 25.15 36.66 -15.33
C ARG A 192 23.76 36.14 -14.94
N LEU A 193 23.08 36.89 -14.09
CA LEU A 193 21.75 36.55 -13.61
C LEU A 193 20.66 36.63 -14.70
N ASP A 194 20.94 37.33 -15.77
CA ASP A 194 20.10 37.39 -16.97
C ASP A 194 20.17 36.13 -17.86
N LYS A 195 21.05 35.19 -17.52
CA LYS A 195 21.28 33.95 -18.29
C LYS A 195 21.28 32.70 -17.39
N ILE A 196 20.30 32.58 -16.50
CA ILE A 196 20.13 31.38 -15.72
C ILE A 196 19.41 30.33 -16.55
N MET A 197 19.99 29.14 -16.67
CA MET A 197 19.40 28.00 -17.34
C MET A 197 18.93 26.98 -16.29
N LEU A 198 17.66 26.60 -16.36
CA LEU A 198 17.09 25.51 -15.57
C LEU A 198 16.91 24.28 -16.47
N TYR A 199 17.53 23.18 -16.06
CA TYR A 199 17.37 21.90 -16.74
C TYR A 199 16.43 21.01 -15.91
N THR A 200 15.32 20.58 -16.51
CA THR A 200 14.36 19.67 -15.89
C THR A 200 14.13 18.48 -16.83
N GLY A 201 14.76 17.35 -16.51
CA GLY A 201 14.81 16.22 -17.43
C GLY A 201 15.55 16.61 -18.74
N GLU A 202 14.91 16.37 -19.87
CA GLU A 202 15.47 16.73 -21.21
C GLU A 202 15.18 18.17 -21.64
N GLN A 203 14.46 18.92 -20.84
CA GLN A 203 14.07 20.30 -21.18
C GLN A 203 14.98 21.33 -20.52
N ALA A 204 15.45 22.28 -21.30
CA ALA A 204 16.18 23.44 -20.82
C ALA A 204 15.30 24.71 -20.96
N MET A 205 15.18 25.47 -19.89
CA MET A 205 14.44 26.71 -19.84
C MET A 205 15.38 27.82 -19.38
N GLN A 206 15.47 28.90 -20.17
CA GLN A 206 16.12 30.13 -19.69
C GLN A 206 15.16 30.89 -18.80
N ILE A 207 15.60 31.19 -17.60
CA ILE A 207 14.87 32.04 -16.66
C ILE A 207 15.61 33.37 -16.64
N ALA A 208 14.96 34.38 -17.18
CA ALA A 208 15.47 35.73 -17.18
C ALA A 208 15.08 36.47 -15.91
#